data_27db058975ccaaac6865d9f1b53da18e
#
_entry.id   27db058975ccaaac6865d9f1b53da18e
#
_cell.length_a   1.000
_cell.length_b   1.000
_cell.length_c   1.000
_cell.angle_alpha   90.00
_cell.angle_beta   90.00
_cell.angle_gamma   90.00
#
_symmetry.space_group_name_H-M   'P 1'
#
loop_
_entity.id
_entity.type
_entity.pdbx_description
1 polymer ?
#
loop_
_entity_poly.entity_id
_entity_poly.type
_entity_poly.pdbx_seq_one_letter_code
_entity_poly.pdbx_strand_id
1 'polypeptide(L)'
;MIAEGRPLWQGRALALIGIVLVAFSLRSAVASLSPVIDHISRDFPVSPVIVGLIGAAPPVCFAVFGLITPLVERRFGLERVAVGALALMSLGLLLRGFAGDSTSLLAATVVVFAGVGAGNVLLPPLVKKYFPDRLGVMMTLYSTMMAVSTFVPPLVAVPVADSLGWRVSLGLWGGFAVLALLPWIALLIGERGRASTASARAADVVLDPTDGVDDLTDAAAVATGPIATVPASPRVFGRLWRMPLPWALALVFGTSSTMAYVAFAWLPTMLVDIAGVTPATAGFLLSLFALAGLPCGLLVPILIVRFQATRPLFLFAVACGVVGLGGLLLVPTVAPALWAIIYGLTAILFPLSLVLLSIRARTPESAVALSGFVQSIGYGIAAVFPLLIGLLHETTGSWQVPLMVVIGVLVVSIPAGLVAGRRRTIEDEWEARHGRW
;
A
#
# COMPACT_ATOMS: atom_id res chain seq x y z
N MET A 1 -10.45 17.28 36.67
CA MET A 1 -9.11 16.67 36.77
C MET A 1 -8.71 16.27 35.37
N ILE A 2 -7.82 17.00 34.74
CA ILE A 2 -7.27 16.68 33.43
C ILE A 2 -6.31 15.51 33.68
N ALA A 3 -6.64 14.33 33.19
CA ALA A 3 -5.74 13.17 33.25
C ALA A 3 -4.45 13.55 32.51
N GLU A 4 -3.35 13.72 33.26
CA GLU A 4 -2.01 13.86 32.68
C GLU A 4 -1.75 12.67 31.77
N GLY A 5 -1.83 12.91 30.46
CA GLY A 5 -1.63 11.88 29.46
C GLY A 5 -0.23 11.33 29.57
N ARG A 6 -0.10 10.05 29.94
CA ARG A 6 1.19 9.35 29.92
C ARG A 6 1.88 9.54 28.56
N PRO A 7 3.19 9.79 28.50
CA PRO A 7 3.91 9.94 27.24
C PRO A 7 3.65 8.75 26.31
N LEU A 8 3.57 8.99 24.99
CA LEU A 8 3.30 7.98 23.96
C LEU A 8 4.21 6.75 24.06
N TRP A 9 5.43 6.95 24.52
CA TRP A 9 6.51 5.95 24.54
C TRP A 9 6.72 5.26 25.89
N GLN A 10 6.02 5.65 26.96
CA GLN A 10 6.29 5.13 28.30
C GLN A 10 6.05 3.62 28.40
N GLY A 11 7.14 2.84 28.48
CA GLY A 11 7.15 1.37 28.52
C GLY A 11 6.90 0.69 27.17
N ARG A 12 6.70 1.46 26.05
CA ARG A 12 6.36 0.95 24.72
C ARG A 12 7.27 1.51 23.62
N ALA A 13 8.42 2.09 23.97
CA ALA A 13 9.31 2.76 23.02
C ALA A 13 9.77 1.82 21.89
N LEU A 14 10.08 0.57 22.20
CA LEU A 14 10.47 -0.42 21.19
C LEU A 14 9.37 -0.69 20.16
N ALA A 15 8.11 -0.83 20.62
CA ALA A 15 6.98 -1.03 19.73
C ALA A 15 6.72 0.21 18.85
N LEU A 16 6.84 1.42 19.40
CA LEU A 16 6.72 2.67 18.65
C LEU A 16 7.78 2.77 17.55
N ILE A 17 9.05 2.57 17.90
CA ILE A 17 10.17 2.59 16.95
C ILE A 17 9.97 1.50 15.89
N GLY A 18 9.59 0.29 16.31
CA GLY A 18 9.31 -0.83 15.42
C GLY A 18 8.23 -0.51 14.41
N ILE A 19 7.07 0.04 14.83
CA ILE A 19 5.97 0.44 13.94
C ILE A 19 6.41 1.50 12.93
N VAL A 20 7.15 2.54 13.38
CA VAL A 20 7.65 3.62 12.50
C VAL A 20 8.61 3.08 11.45
N LEU A 21 9.58 2.26 11.86
CA LEU A 21 10.58 1.69 10.94
C LEU A 21 9.94 0.70 9.95
N VAL A 22 8.98 -0.12 10.39
CA VAL A 22 8.23 -1.01 9.50
C VAL A 22 7.44 -0.20 8.49
N ALA A 23 6.64 0.77 8.94
CA ALA A 23 5.84 1.61 8.07
C ALA A 23 6.69 2.31 6.99
N PHE A 24 7.88 2.81 7.38
CA PHE A 24 8.84 3.38 6.45
C PHE A 24 9.36 2.34 5.45
N SER A 25 9.73 1.15 5.90
CA SER A 25 10.31 0.12 5.03
C SER A 25 9.33 -0.46 4.01
N LEU A 26 8.03 -0.53 4.33
CA LEU A 26 7.02 -1.13 3.45
C LEU A 26 6.86 -0.42 2.09
N ARG A 27 7.02 0.89 2.03
CA ARG A 27 6.84 1.66 0.78
C ARG A 27 8.16 1.98 0.09
N SER A 28 9.27 2.07 0.82
CA SER A 28 10.60 2.28 0.23
C SER A 28 10.96 1.20 -0.80
N ALA A 29 10.56 -0.04 -0.55
CA ALA A 29 10.77 -1.18 -1.44
C ALA A 29 10.08 -1.02 -2.82
N VAL A 30 8.94 -0.33 -2.88
CA VAL A 30 8.19 -0.08 -4.13
C VAL A 30 8.85 1.03 -4.93
N ALA A 31 9.23 2.12 -4.26
CA ALA A 31 9.58 3.38 -4.91
C ALA A 31 11.08 3.50 -5.27
N SER A 32 11.95 2.62 -4.74
CA SER A 32 13.41 2.75 -4.87
C SER A 32 14.00 2.17 -6.15
N LEU A 33 13.32 1.23 -6.83
CA LEU A 33 13.93 0.46 -7.92
C LEU A 33 13.86 1.17 -9.27
N SER A 34 12.68 1.69 -9.64
CA SER A 34 12.45 2.27 -10.96
C SER A 34 13.40 3.42 -11.31
N PRO A 35 13.76 4.35 -10.41
CA PRO A 35 14.69 5.44 -10.75
C PRO A 35 16.10 4.99 -11.12
N VAL A 36 16.52 3.80 -10.68
CA VAL A 36 17.89 3.27 -10.93
C VAL A 36 17.95 2.19 -12.01
N ILE A 37 16.84 1.97 -12.73
CA ILE A 37 16.75 0.96 -13.79
C ILE A 37 17.83 1.18 -14.88
N ASP A 38 18.08 2.42 -15.26
CA ASP A 38 19.09 2.77 -16.27
C ASP A 38 20.50 2.42 -15.80
N HIS A 39 20.78 2.57 -14.49
CA HIS A 39 22.07 2.16 -13.90
C HIS A 39 22.24 0.65 -13.90
N ILE A 40 21.16 -0.09 -13.60
CA ILE A 40 21.15 -1.56 -13.63
C ILE A 40 21.35 -2.06 -15.06
N SER A 41 20.71 -1.42 -16.05
CA SER A 41 20.77 -1.80 -17.46
C SER A 41 22.16 -1.65 -18.08
N ARG A 42 23.06 -0.90 -17.45
CA ARG A 42 24.49 -0.83 -17.83
C ARG A 42 25.27 -2.09 -17.44
N ASP A 43 24.86 -2.78 -16.38
CA ASP A 43 25.53 -4.00 -15.89
C ASP A 43 24.98 -5.26 -16.58
N PHE A 44 23.68 -5.34 -16.76
CA PHE A 44 23.00 -6.44 -17.46
C PHE A 44 21.67 -5.97 -18.09
N PRO A 45 21.26 -6.56 -19.24
CA PRO A 45 20.06 -6.11 -19.93
C PRO A 45 18.80 -6.36 -19.11
N VAL A 46 17.95 -5.33 -18.97
CA VAL A 46 16.65 -5.43 -18.32
C VAL A 46 15.57 -5.05 -19.35
N SER A 47 14.88 -6.06 -19.86
CA SER A 47 13.83 -5.82 -20.87
C SER A 47 12.61 -5.11 -20.27
N PRO A 48 11.82 -4.36 -21.07
CA PRO A 48 10.57 -3.75 -20.62
C PRO A 48 9.59 -4.74 -20.00
N VAL A 49 9.56 -5.98 -20.47
CA VAL A 49 8.74 -7.05 -19.86
C VAL A 49 9.18 -7.34 -18.42
N ILE A 50 10.48 -7.42 -18.15
CA ILE A 50 11.01 -7.64 -16.79
C ILE A 50 10.66 -6.46 -15.87
N VAL A 51 10.81 -5.22 -16.36
CA VAL A 51 10.40 -4.02 -15.59
C VAL A 51 8.90 -4.06 -15.28
N GLY A 52 8.08 -4.45 -16.27
CA GLY A 52 6.64 -4.64 -16.10
C GLY A 52 6.29 -5.71 -15.08
N LEU A 53 6.99 -6.85 -15.07
CA LEU A 53 6.81 -7.92 -14.07
C LEU A 53 7.23 -7.44 -12.65
N ILE A 54 8.31 -6.70 -12.56
CA ILE A 54 8.76 -6.05 -11.32
C ILE A 54 7.68 -5.09 -10.79
N GLY A 55 7.09 -4.28 -11.68
CA GLY A 55 5.99 -3.36 -11.34
C GLY A 55 4.68 -4.06 -10.98
N ALA A 56 4.44 -5.27 -11.51
CA ALA A 56 3.29 -6.11 -11.18
C ALA A 56 3.47 -6.89 -9.87
N ALA A 57 4.69 -7.11 -9.42
CA ALA A 57 4.99 -7.90 -8.23
C ALA A 57 4.32 -7.37 -6.94
N PRO A 58 4.31 -6.05 -6.63
CA PRO A 58 3.64 -5.52 -5.44
C PRO A 58 2.15 -5.89 -5.38
N PRO A 59 1.30 -5.54 -6.36
CA PRO A 59 -0.13 -5.82 -6.28
C PRO A 59 -0.42 -7.32 -6.28
N VAL A 60 0.34 -8.16 -7.01
CA VAL A 60 0.21 -9.61 -6.95
C VAL A 60 0.51 -10.14 -5.56
N CYS A 61 1.64 -9.74 -4.99
CA CYS A 61 2.02 -10.18 -3.65
C CYS A 61 1.03 -9.69 -2.58
N PHE A 62 0.50 -8.46 -2.71
CA PHE A 62 -0.49 -7.95 -1.77
C PHE A 62 -1.80 -8.74 -1.83
N ALA A 63 -2.25 -9.13 -3.02
CA ALA A 63 -3.42 -10.00 -3.16
C ALA A 63 -3.19 -11.38 -2.53
N VAL A 64 -2.06 -12.02 -2.81
CA VAL A 64 -1.73 -13.37 -2.34
C VAL A 64 -1.46 -13.40 -0.83
N PHE A 65 -0.51 -12.57 -0.38
CA PHE A 65 -0.10 -12.58 1.03
C PHE A 65 -1.12 -11.90 1.94
N GLY A 66 -1.96 -11.01 1.40
CA GLY A 66 -3.13 -10.49 2.10
C GLY A 66 -4.08 -11.60 2.56
N LEU A 67 -4.23 -12.67 1.77
CA LEU A 67 -5.06 -13.82 2.10
C LEU A 67 -4.35 -14.85 3.00
N ILE A 68 -3.05 -15.07 2.78
CA ILE A 68 -2.27 -16.10 3.47
C ILE A 68 -1.87 -15.65 4.88
N THR A 69 -1.49 -14.39 5.05
CA THR A 69 -0.94 -13.87 6.31
C THR A 69 -1.84 -14.10 7.52
N PRO A 70 -3.17 -13.86 7.48
CA PRO A 70 -4.03 -14.13 8.61
C PRO A 70 -4.10 -15.60 9.02
N LEU A 71 -3.95 -16.53 8.06
CA LEU A 71 -3.92 -17.97 8.34
C LEU A 71 -2.63 -18.36 9.10
N VAL A 72 -1.51 -17.79 8.67
CA VAL A 72 -0.20 -18.01 9.29
C VAL A 72 -0.13 -17.35 10.68
N GLU A 73 -0.69 -16.13 10.81
CA GLU A 73 -0.77 -15.39 12.08
C GLU A 73 -1.51 -16.18 13.16
N ARG A 74 -2.67 -16.78 12.83
CA ARG A 74 -3.44 -17.62 13.76
C ARG A 74 -2.64 -18.80 14.31
N ARG A 75 -1.71 -19.35 13.51
CA ARG A 75 -0.91 -20.51 13.91
C ARG A 75 0.35 -20.15 14.69
N PHE A 76 1.04 -19.08 14.31
CA PHE A 76 2.36 -18.72 14.81
C PHE A 76 2.39 -17.49 15.72
N GLY A 77 1.30 -16.71 15.75
CA GLY A 77 1.17 -15.47 16.51
C GLY A 77 1.69 -14.23 15.75
N LEU A 78 1.16 -13.07 16.12
CA LEU A 78 1.30 -11.79 15.41
C LEU A 78 2.77 -11.36 15.28
N GLU A 79 3.52 -11.36 16.38
CA GLU A 79 4.91 -10.87 16.41
C GLU A 79 5.88 -11.78 15.65
N ARG A 80 5.71 -13.09 15.74
CA ARG A 80 6.60 -14.04 15.02
C ARG A 80 6.40 -13.93 13.53
N VAL A 81 5.14 -13.78 13.08
CA VAL A 81 4.84 -13.59 11.66
C VAL A 81 5.33 -12.22 11.18
N ALA A 82 5.22 -11.17 12.01
CA ALA A 82 5.76 -9.86 11.69
C ALA A 82 7.29 -9.88 11.53
N VAL A 83 8.01 -10.53 12.44
CA VAL A 83 9.47 -10.73 12.30
C VAL A 83 9.81 -11.54 11.06
N GLY A 84 9.07 -12.61 10.76
CA GLY A 84 9.25 -13.40 9.55
C GLY A 84 9.03 -12.60 8.27
N ALA A 85 7.98 -11.78 8.23
CA ALA A 85 7.68 -10.89 7.10
C ALA A 85 8.78 -9.83 6.89
N LEU A 86 9.24 -9.21 7.98
CA LEU A 86 10.35 -8.24 7.93
C LEU A 86 11.67 -8.88 7.54
N ALA A 87 11.97 -10.08 8.04
CA ALA A 87 13.16 -10.83 7.66
C ALA A 87 13.14 -11.17 6.16
N LEU A 88 11.99 -11.61 5.65
CA LEU A 88 11.80 -11.92 4.23
C LEU A 88 11.98 -10.66 3.36
N MET A 89 11.39 -9.53 3.78
CA MET A 89 11.54 -8.24 3.10
C MET A 89 13.01 -7.77 3.12
N SER A 90 13.67 -7.83 4.27
CA SER A 90 15.08 -7.44 4.41
C SER A 90 15.99 -8.30 3.53
N LEU A 91 15.79 -9.61 3.56
CA LEU A 91 16.51 -10.55 2.71
C LEU A 91 16.36 -10.21 1.23
N GLY A 92 15.11 -10.01 0.78
CA GLY A 92 14.84 -9.66 -0.61
C GLY A 92 15.45 -8.32 -1.03
N LEU A 93 15.42 -7.30 -0.17
CA LEU A 93 16.04 -5.99 -0.44
C LEU A 93 17.57 -6.11 -0.54
N LEU A 94 18.20 -6.89 0.32
CA LEU A 94 19.64 -7.17 0.24
C LEU A 94 19.96 -7.96 -1.05
N LEU A 95 19.19 -9.01 -1.35
CA LEU A 95 19.38 -9.81 -2.58
C LEU A 95 19.26 -8.96 -3.86
N ARG A 96 18.41 -7.91 -3.88
CA ARG A 96 18.36 -6.96 -5.00
C ARG A 96 19.72 -6.30 -5.24
N GLY A 97 20.45 -5.92 -4.19
CA GLY A 97 21.79 -5.34 -4.28
C GLY A 97 22.86 -6.32 -4.81
N PHE A 98 22.62 -7.62 -4.71
CA PHE A 98 23.52 -8.67 -5.21
C PHE A 98 23.08 -9.28 -6.54
N ALA A 99 22.01 -8.78 -7.16
CA ALA A 99 21.53 -9.31 -8.43
C ALA A 99 22.61 -9.20 -9.53
N GLY A 100 22.85 -10.32 -10.22
CA GLY A 100 23.78 -10.42 -11.34
C GLY A 100 23.13 -10.47 -12.71
N ASP A 101 21.81 -10.66 -12.75
CA ASP A 101 20.99 -10.74 -13.95
C ASP A 101 19.55 -10.31 -13.67
N SER A 102 18.75 -10.14 -14.72
CA SER A 102 17.36 -9.68 -14.61
C SER A 102 16.44 -10.69 -13.91
N THR A 103 16.73 -11.99 -13.99
CA THR A 103 15.93 -13.05 -13.34
C THR A 103 16.16 -13.03 -11.83
N SER A 104 17.39 -12.91 -11.38
CA SER A 104 17.73 -12.78 -9.95
C SER A 104 17.18 -11.50 -9.35
N LEU A 105 17.17 -10.38 -10.10
CA LEU A 105 16.55 -9.13 -9.70
C LEU A 105 15.02 -9.26 -9.52
N LEU A 106 14.34 -9.94 -10.47
CA LEU A 106 12.92 -10.23 -10.39
C LEU A 106 12.61 -11.15 -9.21
N ALA A 107 13.37 -12.24 -9.05
CA ALA A 107 13.18 -13.18 -7.93
C ALA A 107 13.35 -12.49 -6.57
N ALA A 108 14.42 -11.70 -6.39
CA ALA A 108 14.62 -10.89 -5.20
C ALA A 108 13.46 -9.91 -4.97
N THR A 109 12.91 -9.32 -6.03
CA THR A 109 11.76 -8.43 -5.97
C THR A 109 10.50 -9.13 -5.47
N VAL A 110 10.23 -10.35 -5.93
CA VAL A 110 9.09 -11.16 -5.43
C VAL A 110 9.27 -11.47 -3.95
N VAL A 111 10.48 -11.83 -3.52
CA VAL A 111 10.78 -12.07 -2.09
C VAL A 111 10.53 -10.82 -1.25
N VAL A 112 10.97 -9.63 -1.72
CA VAL A 112 10.66 -8.35 -1.05
C VAL A 112 9.16 -8.19 -0.86
N PHE A 113 8.39 -8.31 -1.95
CA PHE A 113 6.95 -8.00 -1.89
C PHE A 113 6.11 -9.07 -1.21
N ALA A 114 6.60 -10.29 -1.10
CA ALA A 114 6.04 -11.31 -0.21
C ALA A 114 6.10 -10.83 1.26
N GLY A 115 7.26 -10.34 1.71
CA GLY A 115 7.43 -9.76 3.03
C GLY A 115 6.62 -8.47 3.24
N VAL A 116 6.62 -7.57 2.25
CA VAL A 116 5.83 -6.31 2.29
C VAL A 116 4.32 -6.60 2.34
N GLY A 117 3.84 -7.56 1.54
CA GLY A 117 2.43 -7.97 1.53
C GLY A 117 1.97 -8.47 2.89
N ALA A 118 2.75 -9.33 3.52
CA ALA A 118 2.49 -9.78 4.88
C ALA A 118 2.58 -8.63 5.90
N GLY A 119 3.60 -7.78 5.82
CA GLY A 119 3.79 -6.63 6.71
C GLY A 119 2.64 -5.63 6.68
N ASN A 120 2.09 -5.35 5.50
CA ASN A 120 0.90 -4.47 5.36
C ASN A 120 -0.32 -4.98 6.13
N VAL A 121 -0.53 -6.30 6.18
CA VAL A 121 -1.64 -6.93 6.91
C VAL A 121 -1.43 -6.87 8.41
N LEU A 122 -0.17 -7.04 8.87
CA LEU A 122 0.16 -7.17 10.29
C LEU A 122 0.29 -5.83 11.02
N LEU A 123 0.54 -4.72 10.30
CA LEU A 123 0.83 -3.44 10.93
C LEU A 123 -0.34 -2.87 11.74
N PRO A 124 -1.61 -2.82 11.25
CA PRO A 124 -2.74 -2.36 12.04
C PRO A 124 -3.02 -3.21 13.30
N PRO A 125 -3.02 -4.55 13.26
CA PRO A 125 -3.12 -5.38 14.45
C PRO A 125 -2.01 -5.11 15.48
N LEU A 126 -0.76 -4.89 15.04
CA LEU A 126 0.34 -4.52 15.91
C LEU A 126 0.09 -3.18 16.60
N VAL A 127 -0.39 -2.17 15.87
CA VAL A 127 -0.78 -0.88 16.44
C VAL A 127 -1.87 -1.06 17.49
N LYS A 128 -2.92 -1.85 17.20
CA LYS A 128 -4.03 -2.12 18.13
C LYS A 128 -3.52 -2.85 19.38
N LYS A 129 -2.62 -3.83 19.24
CA LYS A 129 -2.06 -4.59 20.38
C LYS A 129 -1.24 -3.70 21.32
N TYR A 130 -0.36 -2.87 20.78
CA TYR A 130 0.60 -2.11 21.59
C TYR A 130 0.09 -0.74 22.03
N PHE A 131 -0.85 -0.13 21.30
CA PHE A 131 -1.38 1.21 21.54
C PHE A 131 -2.91 1.31 21.47
N PRO A 132 -3.65 0.47 22.22
CA PRO A 132 -5.13 0.48 22.19
C PRO A 132 -5.70 1.83 22.66
N ASP A 133 -5.01 2.49 23.59
CA ASP A 133 -5.36 3.79 24.19
C ASP A 133 -5.11 4.98 23.25
N ARG A 134 -4.35 4.82 22.16
CA ARG A 134 -3.93 5.89 21.24
C ARG A 134 -3.98 5.51 19.76
N LEU A 135 -4.94 4.67 19.41
CA LEU A 135 -5.09 4.12 18.04
C LEU A 135 -5.06 5.22 16.97
N GLY A 136 -5.84 6.28 17.11
CA GLY A 136 -5.91 7.36 16.12
C GLY A 136 -4.56 8.03 15.85
N VAL A 137 -3.82 8.36 16.90
CA VAL A 137 -2.49 9.01 16.78
C VAL A 137 -1.49 8.06 16.11
N MET A 138 -1.48 6.79 16.52
CA MET A 138 -0.57 5.79 15.97
C MET A 138 -0.90 5.44 14.51
N MET A 139 -2.18 5.36 14.16
CA MET A 139 -2.63 5.16 12.77
C MET A 139 -2.23 6.35 11.88
N THR A 140 -2.35 7.58 12.37
CA THR A 140 -1.87 8.77 11.66
C THR A 140 -0.36 8.74 11.50
N LEU A 141 0.39 8.41 12.56
CA LEU A 141 1.84 8.34 12.53
C LEU A 141 2.33 7.31 11.50
N TYR A 142 1.80 6.09 11.54
CA TYR A 142 2.23 5.06 10.59
C TYR A 142 1.84 5.41 9.16
N SER A 143 0.65 5.96 8.91
CA SER A 143 0.24 6.40 7.58
C SER A 143 1.12 7.53 7.05
N THR A 144 1.50 8.47 7.90
CA THR A 144 2.46 9.53 7.56
C THR A 144 3.83 8.95 7.22
N MET A 145 4.33 8.00 8.01
CA MET A 145 5.61 7.33 7.72
C MET A 145 5.58 6.55 6.42
N MET A 146 4.47 5.87 6.11
CA MET A 146 4.28 5.23 4.80
C MET A 146 4.30 6.24 3.66
N ALA A 147 3.67 7.40 3.81
CA ALA A 147 3.70 8.45 2.81
C ALA A 147 5.13 9.00 2.63
N VAL A 148 5.83 9.31 3.73
CA VAL A 148 7.24 9.73 3.69
C VAL A 148 8.11 8.70 2.98
N SER A 149 7.92 7.42 3.27
CA SER A 149 8.69 6.33 2.65
C SER A 149 8.35 6.10 1.17
N THR A 150 7.33 6.74 0.65
CA THR A 150 6.98 6.65 -0.77
C THR A 150 7.71 7.69 -1.60
N PHE A 151 7.95 8.91 -1.06
CA PHE A 151 8.62 9.98 -1.83
C PHE A 151 10.14 10.09 -1.55
N VAL A 152 10.63 9.67 -0.38
CA VAL A 152 12.07 9.77 -0.04
C VAL A 152 12.94 8.84 -0.92
N PRO A 153 12.61 7.57 -1.15
CA PRO A 153 13.45 6.68 -1.94
C PRO A 153 13.74 7.16 -3.37
N PRO A 154 12.76 7.60 -4.18
CA PRO A 154 13.05 8.09 -5.52
C PRO A 154 13.94 9.32 -5.53
N LEU A 155 13.85 10.18 -4.49
CA LEU A 155 14.67 11.38 -4.36
C LEU A 155 16.16 11.04 -4.14
N VAL A 156 16.44 9.97 -3.38
CA VAL A 156 17.78 9.58 -2.94
C VAL A 156 18.40 8.53 -3.86
N ALA A 157 17.58 7.74 -4.56
CA ALA A 157 18.04 6.55 -5.28
C ALA A 157 19.10 6.85 -6.32
N VAL A 158 18.89 7.82 -7.19
CA VAL A 158 19.83 8.17 -8.27
C VAL A 158 21.10 8.85 -7.75
N PRO A 159 21.06 9.88 -6.88
CA PRO A 159 22.28 10.47 -6.31
C PRO A 159 23.19 9.43 -5.59
N VAL A 160 22.60 8.45 -4.90
CA VAL A 160 23.37 7.37 -4.29
C VAL A 160 23.89 6.41 -5.35
N ALA A 161 23.10 6.09 -6.38
CA ALA A 161 23.55 5.23 -7.48
C ALA A 161 24.71 5.85 -8.27
N ASP A 162 24.70 7.16 -8.50
CA ASP A 162 25.77 7.90 -9.18
C ASP A 162 27.07 7.91 -8.38
N SER A 163 26.99 7.99 -7.03
CA SER A 163 28.18 8.13 -6.16
C SER A 163 28.73 6.79 -5.67
N LEU A 164 27.87 5.82 -5.34
CA LEU A 164 28.22 4.56 -4.68
C LEU A 164 27.79 3.32 -5.48
N GLY A 165 27.12 3.52 -6.61
CA GLY A 165 26.56 2.46 -7.44
C GLY A 165 25.16 2.04 -7.04
N TRP A 166 24.41 1.50 -8.01
CA TRP A 166 23.02 1.11 -7.84
C TRP A 166 22.82 -0.03 -6.80
N ARG A 167 23.82 -0.89 -6.62
CA ARG A 167 23.79 -1.97 -5.62
C ARG A 167 23.70 -1.42 -4.21
N VAL A 168 24.47 -0.38 -3.91
CA VAL A 168 24.44 0.32 -2.61
C VAL A 168 23.13 1.09 -2.47
N SER A 169 22.65 1.75 -3.53
CA SER A 169 21.40 2.48 -3.53
C SER A 169 20.20 1.58 -3.17
N LEU A 170 20.13 0.37 -3.72
CA LEU A 170 19.08 -0.60 -3.36
C LEU A 170 19.31 -1.26 -2.01
N GLY A 171 20.56 -1.62 -1.69
CA GLY A 171 20.96 -2.26 -0.43
C GLY A 171 20.72 -1.38 0.80
N LEU A 172 20.79 -0.06 0.65
CA LEU A 172 20.50 0.92 1.72
C LEU A 172 19.14 0.67 2.36
N TRP A 173 18.11 0.42 1.55
CA TRP A 173 16.77 0.12 2.04
C TRP A 173 16.68 -1.23 2.75
N GLY A 174 17.53 -2.19 2.35
CA GLY A 174 17.73 -3.44 3.07
C GLY A 174 18.31 -3.20 4.48
N GLY A 175 19.27 -2.30 4.61
CA GLY A 175 19.80 -1.88 5.91
C GLY A 175 18.72 -1.28 6.83
N PHE A 176 17.85 -0.41 6.30
CA PHE A 176 16.71 0.12 7.04
C PHE A 176 15.72 -0.99 7.47
N ALA A 177 15.45 -1.94 6.60
CA ALA A 177 14.59 -3.07 6.92
C ALA A 177 15.18 -3.99 8.00
N VAL A 178 16.51 -4.21 7.99
CA VAL A 178 17.21 -4.92 9.05
C VAL A 178 17.14 -4.17 10.37
N LEU A 179 17.31 -2.84 10.37
CA LEU A 179 17.11 -2.01 11.56
C LEU A 179 15.69 -2.12 12.09
N ALA A 180 14.69 -2.24 11.22
CA ALA A 180 13.29 -2.42 11.62
C ALA A 180 13.04 -3.77 12.32
N LEU A 181 13.86 -4.79 12.09
CA LEU A 181 13.78 -6.08 12.78
C LEU A 181 14.18 -5.99 14.25
N LEU A 182 15.14 -5.15 14.60
CA LEU A 182 15.75 -5.14 15.94
C LEU A 182 14.73 -4.91 17.07
N PRO A 183 13.83 -3.92 17.00
CA PRO A 183 12.80 -3.72 18.03
C PRO A 183 11.89 -4.94 18.21
N TRP A 184 11.50 -5.59 17.11
CA TRP A 184 10.59 -6.75 17.15
C TRP A 184 11.27 -8.00 17.69
N ILE A 185 12.53 -8.23 17.37
CA ILE A 185 13.33 -9.31 17.96
C ILE A 185 13.48 -9.09 19.47
N ALA A 186 13.80 -7.85 19.87
CA ALA A 186 13.91 -7.50 21.30
C ALA A 186 12.59 -7.73 22.06
N LEU A 187 11.43 -7.37 21.45
CA LEU A 187 10.11 -7.63 22.01
C LEU A 187 9.83 -9.13 22.14
N LEU A 188 10.13 -9.95 21.13
CA LEU A 188 9.95 -11.41 21.18
C LEU A 188 10.81 -12.07 22.27
N ILE A 189 12.05 -11.62 22.45
CA ILE A 189 12.93 -12.13 23.52
C ILE A 189 12.39 -11.72 24.88
N GLY A 190 11.94 -10.47 25.03
CA GLY A 190 11.35 -9.96 26.27
C GLY A 190 10.04 -10.65 26.66
N GLU A 191 9.20 -11.02 25.70
CA GLU A 191 7.97 -11.79 25.97
C GLU A 191 8.30 -13.23 26.43
N ARG A 192 9.29 -13.89 25.84
CA ARG A 192 9.74 -15.21 26.29
C ARG A 192 10.26 -15.19 27.72
N GLY A 193 11.03 -14.16 28.09
CA GLY A 193 11.52 -13.97 29.46
C GLY A 193 10.38 -13.77 30.47
N ARG A 194 9.36 -12.97 30.10
CA ARG A 194 8.17 -12.74 30.94
C ARG A 194 7.28 -13.99 31.07
N ALA A 195 7.09 -14.73 29.99
CA ALA A 195 6.32 -15.97 29.98
C ALA A 195 7.01 -17.04 30.86
N SER A 196 8.35 -17.15 30.82
CA SER A 196 9.13 -18.03 31.66
C SER A 196 9.02 -17.67 33.16
N THR A 197 9.09 -16.35 33.47
CA THR A 197 8.96 -15.84 34.85
C THR A 197 7.50 -15.95 35.38
N ALA A 198 6.51 -15.76 34.50
CA ALA A 198 5.09 -15.93 34.83
C ALA A 198 4.74 -17.41 35.06
N SER A 199 5.30 -18.32 34.23
CA SER A 199 5.13 -19.78 34.43
C SER A 199 5.79 -20.27 35.73
N ALA A 200 6.94 -19.68 36.10
CA ALA A 200 7.59 -19.95 37.37
C ALA A 200 6.79 -19.41 38.58
N ARG A 201 6.12 -18.23 38.42
CA ARG A 201 5.24 -17.65 39.43
C ARG A 201 3.85 -18.28 39.48
N ALA A 202 3.29 -18.74 38.36
CA ALA A 202 2.00 -19.43 38.33
C ALA A 202 2.03 -20.82 38.97
N ALA A 203 3.22 -21.40 39.12
CA ALA A 203 3.41 -22.61 39.93
C ALA A 203 3.27 -22.34 41.43
N ASP A 204 3.25 -21.07 41.85
CA ASP A 204 3.25 -20.67 43.29
C ASP A 204 1.95 -19.96 43.74
N VAL A 205 0.96 -19.71 42.84
CA VAL A 205 -0.29 -19.00 43.19
C VAL A 205 -1.50 -19.70 42.59
N VAL A 206 -2.29 -20.30 43.49
CA VAL A 206 -3.63 -20.85 43.24
C VAL A 206 -4.68 -19.72 43.23
N LEU A 207 -5.40 -19.57 42.13
CA LEU A 207 -6.78 -19.10 41.85
C LEU A 207 -7.45 -17.99 42.69
N ASP A 208 -7.99 -17.01 41.94
CA ASP A 208 -9.40 -16.59 42.10
C ASP A 208 -9.93 -15.97 40.78
N PRO A 209 -11.14 -16.35 40.33
CA PRO A 209 -11.67 -15.88 39.04
C PRO A 209 -12.85 -14.94 39.27
N THR A 210 -12.70 -13.66 38.91
CA THR A 210 -13.79 -12.77 38.50
C THR A 210 -13.20 -11.43 38.02
N ASP A 211 -13.45 -11.05 36.79
CA ASP A 211 -14.02 -9.77 36.36
C ASP A 211 -13.99 -9.61 34.82
N GLY A 212 -14.95 -9.22 34.35
CA GLY A 212 -15.91 -8.74 33.43
C GLY A 212 -15.37 -7.85 32.31
N VAL A 213 -15.97 -8.08 31.17
CA VAL A 213 -15.80 -7.45 29.86
C VAL A 213 -16.50 -6.09 29.84
N ASP A 214 -15.86 -5.08 29.23
CA ASP A 214 -16.58 -3.94 28.64
C ASP A 214 -16.04 -3.58 27.26
N ASP A 215 -16.99 -3.70 26.34
CA ASP A 215 -16.93 -3.51 24.90
C ASP A 215 -17.36 -2.05 24.58
N LEU A 216 -16.63 -1.31 23.78
CA LEU A 216 -17.11 -0.16 22.98
C LEU A 216 -15.96 0.71 22.42
N THR A 217 -15.29 0.32 21.30
CA THR A 217 -14.52 1.30 20.48
C THR A 217 -14.14 0.80 19.07
N ASP A 218 -14.98 0.04 18.38
CA ASP A 218 -14.61 -0.60 17.10
C ASP A 218 -14.81 0.25 15.81
N ALA A 219 -15.37 1.46 15.88
CA ALA A 219 -15.75 2.19 14.67
C ALA A 219 -14.62 2.97 13.97
N ALA A 220 -13.52 3.30 14.66
CA ALA A 220 -12.46 4.13 14.10
C ALA A 220 -11.31 3.35 13.41
N ALA A 221 -11.21 2.05 13.63
CA ALA A 221 -10.09 1.23 13.14
C ALA A 221 -10.22 0.77 11.67
N VAL A 222 -11.40 0.94 11.07
CA VAL A 222 -11.73 0.42 9.73
C VAL A 222 -11.20 1.29 8.59
N ALA A 223 -10.78 2.53 8.87
CA ALA A 223 -10.57 3.55 7.82
C ALA A 223 -9.19 3.51 7.11
N THR A 224 -8.18 2.77 7.59
CA THR A 224 -6.80 2.97 7.08
C THR A 224 -5.91 1.74 6.91
N GLY A 225 -6.41 0.51 7.09
CA GLY A 225 -5.57 -0.69 6.98
C GLY A 225 -6.22 -1.88 6.29
N PRO A 226 -5.43 -2.86 5.83
CA PRO A 226 -5.97 -4.16 5.46
C PRO A 226 -6.59 -4.79 6.71
N ILE A 227 -7.76 -5.31 6.51
CA ILE A 227 -8.82 -5.67 7.44
C ILE A 227 -8.38 -6.64 8.51
N ALA A 228 -8.78 -6.34 9.76
CA ALA A 228 -8.81 -7.32 10.85
C ALA A 228 -9.67 -8.53 10.42
N THR A 229 -9.13 -9.72 10.59
CA THR A 229 -9.71 -10.98 10.14
C THR A 229 -10.87 -11.44 11.02
N VAL A 230 -12.02 -10.80 10.86
CA VAL A 230 -13.28 -11.51 11.10
C VAL A 230 -13.48 -12.37 9.84
N PRO A 231 -13.68 -13.70 9.95
CA PRO A 231 -13.95 -14.51 8.77
C PRO A 231 -15.19 -13.96 8.08
N ALA A 232 -15.02 -13.41 6.87
CA ALA A 232 -16.16 -13.04 6.06
C ALA A 232 -17.04 -14.27 5.91
N SER A 233 -18.32 -14.16 6.28
CA SER A 233 -19.25 -15.26 6.08
C SER A 233 -19.25 -15.62 4.60
N PRO A 234 -19.06 -16.89 4.22
CA PRO A 234 -19.08 -17.31 2.82
C PRO A 234 -20.37 -16.89 2.10
N ARG A 235 -21.46 -16.72 2.84
CA ARG A 235 -22.74 -16.25 2.33
C ARG A 235 -22.71 -14.78 1.91
N VAL A 236 -22.10 -13.90 2.72
CA VAL A 236 -21.93 -12.48 2.38
C VAL A 236 -21.03 -12.33 1.16
N PHE A 237 -19.89 -13.01 1.14
CA PHE A 237 -18.95 -12.96 0.01
C PHE A 237 -19.60 -13.42 -1.30
N GLY A 238 -20.41 -14.48 -1.29
CA GLY A 238 -21.14 -14.97 -2.48
C GLY A 238 -22.19 -13.97 -3.02
N ARG A 239 -22.76 -13.13 -2.16
CA ARG A 239 -23.70 -12.07 -2.58
C ARG A 239 -23.01 -10.92 -3.30
N LEU A 240 -21.76 -10.57 -2.91
CA LEU A 240 -21.00 -9.46 -3.50
C LEU A 240 -20.78 -9.64 -5.01
N TRP A 241 -20.59 -10.88 -5.48
CA TRP A 241 -20.44 -11.18 -6.90
C TRP A 241 -21.63 -10.80 -7.78
N ARG A 242 -22.82 -10.74 -7.19
CA ARG A 242 -24.10 -10.49 -7.88
C ARG A 242 -24.54 -9.04 -7.84
N MET A 243 -23.78 -8.15 -7.21
CA MET A 243 -24.14 -6.75 -7.02
C MET A 243 -23.20 -5.81 -7.78
N PRO A 244 -23.72 -4.79 -8.50
CA PRO A 244 -22.88 -3.82 -9.21
C PRO A 244 -22.06 -2.89 -8.31
N LEU A 245 -22.52 -2.57 -7.10
CA LEU A 245 -21.78 -1.67 -6.21
C LEU A 245 -20.40 -2.21 -5.78
N PRO A 246 -20.24 -3.48 -5.34
CA PRO A 246 -18.92 -4.06 -5.07
C PRO A 246 -17.98 -4.04 -6.28
N TRP A 247 -18.49 -4.33 -7.47
CA TRP A 247 -17.71 -4.27 -8.71
C TRP A 247 -17.29 -2.84 -9.06
N ALA A 248 -18.19 -1.87 -8.89
CA ALA A 248 -17.88 -0.46 -9.09
C ALA A 248 -16.78 0.01 -8.14
N LEU A 249 -16.85 -0.38 -6.86
CA LEU A 249 -15.81 -0.10 -5.87
C LEU A 249 -14.48 -0.80 -6.22
N ALA A 250 -14.53 -2.05 -6.68
CA ALA A 250 -13.35 -2.80 -7.12
C ALA A 250 -12.67 -2.14 -8.33
N LEU A 251 -13.46 -1.64 -9.30
CA LEU A 251 -12.93 -0.90 -10.44
C LEU A 251 -12.31 0.45 -10.03
N VAL A 252 -12.92 1.19 -9.12
CA VAL A 252 -12.37 2.45 -8.61
C VAL A 252 -11.05 2.20 -7.86
N PHE A 253 -11.01 1.20 -6.98
CA PHE A 253 -9.80 0.80 -6.27
C PHE A 253 -8.71 0.28 -7.22
N GLY A 254 -9.10 -0.55 -8.20
CA GLY A 254 -8.22 -1.07 -9.24
C GLY A 254 -7.62 0.04 -10.09
N THR A 255 -8.42 1.03 -10.51
CA THR A 255 -7.94 2.23 -11.22
C THR A 255 -6.92 2.99 -10.39
N SER A 256 -7.22 3.26 -9.11
CA SER A 256 -6.30 3.92 -8.18
C SER A 256 -4.96 3.18 -8.10
N SER A 257 -5.01 1.88 -7.89
CA SER A 257 -3.82 1.03 -7.79
C SER A 257 -3.05 0.97 -9.10
N THR A 258 -3.75 0.89 -10.24
CA THR A 258 -3.14 0.93 -11.57
C THR A 258 -2.35 2.23 -11.78
N MET A 259 -2.95 3.40 -11.47
CA MET A 259 -2.25 4.68 -11.59
C MET A 259 -0.96 4.72 -10.78
N ALA A 260 -1.01 4.23 -9.55
CA ALA A 260 0.16 4.20 -8.68
C ALA A 260 1.24 3.22 -9.18
N TYR A 261 0.89 1.96 -9.48
CA TYR A 261 1.89 0.95 -9.84
C TYR A 261 2.48 1.19 -11.24
N VAL A 262 1.71 1.71 -12.19
CA VAL A 262 2.24 2.15 -13.48
C VAL A 262 3.22 3.31 -13.30
N ALA A 263 2.88 4.30 -12.47
CA ALA A 263 3.78 5.41 -12.19
C ALA A 263 5.08 4.95 -11.51
N PHE A 264 4.99 4.13 -10.46
CA PHE A 264 6.17 3.60 -9.78
C PHE A 264 7.03 2.67 -10.64
N ALA A 265 6.46 2.00 -11.63
CA ALA A 265 7.22 1.18 -12.56
C ALA A 265 7.86 2.00 -13.69
N TRP A 266 7.12 2.93 -14.28
CA TRP A 266 7.45 3.48 -15.60
C TRP A 266 7.65 4.98 -15.67
N LEU A 267 7.13 5.78 -14.71
CA LEU A 267 7.21 7.23 -14.81
C LEU A 267 8.64 7.78 -14.96
N PRO A 268 9.66 7.28 -14.23
CA PRO A 268 11.04 7.75 -14.44
C PRO A 268 11.54 7.49 -15.86
N THR A 269 11.36 6.26 -16.37
CA THR A 269 11.78 5.89 -17.72
C THR A 269 11.04 6.73 -18.78
N MET A 270 9.71 6.87 -18.64
CA MET A 270 8.94 7.75 -19.53
C MET A 270 9.49 9.17 -19.56
N LEU A 271 9.79 9.76 -18.40
CA LEU A 271 10.28 11.13 -18.30
C LEU A 271 11.65 11.28 -18.94
N VAL A 272 12.55 10.31 -18.80
CA VAL A 272 13.85 10.30 -19.48
C VAL A 272 13.65 10.24 -20.99
N ASP A 273 12.82 9.29 -21.47
CA ASP A 273 12.65 9.01 -22.90
C ASP A 273 11.91 10.14 -23.67
N ILE A 274 10.80 10.67 -23.08
CA ILE A 274 9.94 11.61 -23.81
C ILE A 274 10.13 13.08 -23.40
N ALA A 275 10.56 13.35 -22.17
CA ALA A 275 10.82 14.72 -21.71
C ALA A 275 12.31 15.08 -21.76
N GLY A 276 13.21 14.12 -22.01
CA GLY A 276 14.66 14.33 -22.12
C GLY A 276 15.32 14.77 -20.80
N VAL A 277 14.70 14.48 -19.66
CA VAL A 277 15.26 14.85 -18.36
C VAL A 277 16.33 13.84 -17.93
N THR A 278 17.23 14.26 -17.03
CA THR A 278 18.22 13.34 -16.47
C THR A 278 17.56 12.31 -15.56
N PRO A 279 18.15 11.11 -15.36
CA PRO A 279 17.65 10.10 -14.41
C PRO A 279 17.44 10.65 -12.98
N ALA A 280 18.35 11.51 -12.51
CA ALA A 280 18.21 12.19 -11.22
C ALA A 280 16.96 13.08 -11.17
N THR A 281 16.71 13.86 -12.21
CA THR A 281 15.51 14.68 -12.34
C THR A 281 14.26 13.80 -12.41
N ALA A 282 14.27 12.70 -13.15
CA ALA A 282 13.15 11.77 -13.23
C ALA A 282 12.82 11.14 -11.87
N GLY A 283 13.82 10.74 -11.07
CA GLY A 283 13.63 10.30 -9.70
C GLY A 283 13.04 11.38 -8.79
N PHE A 284 13.50 12.62 -8.91
CA PHE A 284 12.91 13.77 -8.22
C PHE A 284 11.44 13.99 -8.61
N LEU A 285 11.12 13.90 -9.91
CA LEU A 285 9.75 14.06 -10.41
C LEU A 285 8.82 12.93 -9.95
N LEU A 286 9.32 11.69 -9.83
CA LEU A 286 8.58 10.61 -9.20
C LEU A 286 8.33 10.90 -7.70
N SER A 287 9.27 11.55 -7.02
CA SER A 287 9.06 12.00 -5.64
C SER A 287 7.97 13.07 -5.53
N LEU A 288 7.91 14.02 -6.47
CA LEU A 288 6.83 15.01 -6.55
C LEU A 288 5.47 14.37 -6.82
N PHE A 289 5.41 13.39 -7.73
CA PHE A 289 4.21 12.57 -7.96
C PHE A 289 3.73 11.93 -6.65
N ALA A 290 4.62 11.28 -5.91
CA ALA A 290 4.28 10.62 -4.65
C ALA A 290 3.89 11.61 -3.55
N LEU A 291 4.58 12.76 -3.47
CA LEU A 291 4.31 13.81 -2.50
C LEU A 291 2.93 14.45 -2.70
N ALA A 292 2.45 14.58 -3.94
CA ALA A 292 1.10 15.06 -4.23
C ALA A 292 0.00 14.22 -3.57
N GLY A 293 0.26 12.95 -3.31
CA GLY A 293 -0.66 12.05 -2.58
C GLY A 293 -0.74 12.29 -1.07
N LEU A 294 0.25 12.92 -0.46
CA LEU A 294 0.29 13.11 1.00
C LEU A 294 -0.88 13.95 1.54
N PRO A 295 -1.19 15.13 1.00
CA PRO A 295 -2.36 15.90 1.43
C PRO A 295 -3.68 15.19 1.12
N CYS A 296 -3.71 14.33 0.08
CA CYS A 296 -4.91 13.60 -0.29
C CYS A 296 -5.33 12.61 0.81
N GLY A 297 -4.38 11.93 1.45
CA GLY A 297 -4.65 11.01 2.55
C GLY A 297 -5.33 11.66 3.74
N LEU A 298 -5.05 12.95 4.00
CA LEU A 298 -5.62 13.71 5.12
C LEU A 298 -6.95 14.38 4.75
N LEU A 299 -7.02 15.00 3.57
CA LEU A 299 -8.16 15.83 3.16
C LEU A 299 -9.35 15.01 2.64
N VAL A 300 -9.10 13.94 1.89
CA VAL A 300 -10.15 13.17 1.22
C VAL A 300 -11.15 12.56 2.20
N PRO A 301 -10.75 11.91 3.32
CA PRO A 301 -11.71 11.41 4.31
C PRO A 301 -12.61 12.51 4.86
N ILE A 302 -12.05 13.68 5.17
CA ILE A 302 -12.80 14.83 5.69
C ILE A 302 -13.81 15.31 4.66
N LEU A 303 -13.39 15.46 3.39
CA LEU A 303 -14.26 15.94 2.31
C LEU A 303 -15.40 14.96 2.00
N ILE A 304 -15.16 13.65 2.13
CA ILE A 304 -16.20 12.66 1.91
C ILE A 304 -17.19 12.63 3.07
N VAL A 305 -16.69 12.55 4.31
CA VAL A 305 -17.56 12.39 5.49
C VAL A 305 -18.35 13.67 5.78
N ARG A 306 -17.68 14.84 5.77
CA ARG A 306 -18.31 16.11 6.13
C ARG A 306 -19.13 16.72 4.99
N PHE A 307 -18.61 16.68 3.75
CA PHE A 307 -19.21 17.35 2.59
C PHE A 307 -19.85 16.39 1.59
N GLN A 308 -19.69 15.07 1.81
CA GLN A 308 -20.19 14.01 0.93
C GLN A 308 -19.75 14.17 -0.54
N ALA A 309 -18.55 14.71 -0.74
CA ALA A 309 -17.99 15.10 -2.04
C ALA A 309 -17.40 13.91 -2.83
N THR A 310 -17.98 12.70 -2.73
CA THR A 310 -17.43 11.49 -3.37
C THR A 310 -17.31 11.65 -4.89
N ARG A 311 -18.41 12.05 -5.57
CA ARG A 311 -18.42 12.20 -7.03
C ARG A 311 -17.52 13.33 -7.53
N PRO A 312 -17.59 14.55 -6.97
CA PRO A 312 -16.66 15.62 -7.36
C PRO A 312 -15.19 15.25 -7.19
N LEU A 313 -14.82 14.62 -6.08
CA LEU A 313 -13.45 14.18 -5.82
C LEU A 313 -12.98 13.11 -6.81
N PHE A 314 -13.86 12.14 -7.11
CA PHE A 314 -13.56 11.11 -8.12
C PHE A 314 -13.34 11.72 -9.50
N LEU A 315 -14.26 12.57 -9.97
CA LEU A 315 -14.15 13.23 -11.28
C LEU A 315 -12.94 14.17 -11.34
N PHE A 316 -12.65 14.88 -10.26
CA PHE A 316 -11.46 15.73 -10.17
C PHE A 316 -10.18 14.89 -10.29
N ALA A 317 -10.08 13.77 -9.58
CA ALA A 317 -8.93 12.88 -9.67
C ALA A 317 -8.75 12.31 -11.10
N VAL A 318 -9.86 11.89 -11.74
CA VAL A 318 -9.83 11.43 -13.13
C VAL A 318 -9.38 12.55 -14.07
N ALA A 319 -9.92 13.76 -13.93
CA ALA A 319 -9.52 14.92 -14.72
C ALA A 319 -8.03 15.24 -14.56
N CYS A 320 -7.52 15.24 -13.32
CA CYS A 320 -6.09 15.42 -13.05
C CYS A 320 -5.25 14.33 -13.72
N GLY A 321 -5.67 13.06 -13.64
CA GLY A 321 -4.95 11.97 -14.31
C GLY A 321 -4.92 12.14 -15.83
N VAL A 322 -6.06 12.45 -16.44
CA VAL A 322 -6.16 12.70 -17.90
C VAL A 322 -5.32 13.89 -18.31
N VAL A 323 -5.36 15.00 -17.57
CA VAL A 323 -4.56 16.21 -17.86
C VAL A 323 -3.08 15.95 -17.67
N GLY A 324 -2.67 15.31 -16.55
CA GLY A 324 -1.26 15.02 -16.28
C GLY A 324 -0.65 14.07 -17.30
N LEU A 325 -1.32 12.95 -17.59
CA LEU A 325 -0.88 11.98 -18.62
C LEU A 325 -0.99 12.55 -20.03
N GLY A 326 -2.04 13.34 -20.31
CA GLY A 326 -2.20 14.05 -21.59
C GLY A 326 -1.10 15.09 -21.80
N GLY A 327 -0.68 15.80 -20.76
CA GLY A 327 0.46 16.72 -20.81
C GLY A 327 1.77 16.01 -21.14
N LEU A 328 2.01 14.82 -20.51
CA LEU A 328 3.15 13.97 -20.84
C LEU A 328 3.08 13.42 -22.26
N LEU A 329 1.89 13.16 -22.79
CA LEU A 329 1.70 12.65 -24.14
C LEU A 329 1.92 13.72 -25.22
N LEU A 330 1.42 14.95 -25.01
CA LEU A 330 1.33 15.98 -26.04
C LEU A 330 2.49 17.01 -25.96
N VAL A 331 2.90 17.37 -24.74
CA VAL A 331 3.89 18.44 -24.49
C VAL A 331 4.82 18.07 -23.32
N PRO A 332 5.52 16.90 -23.37
CA PRO A 332 6.28 16.38 -22.26
C PRO A 332 7.39 17.31 -21.78
N THR A 333 8.03 18.05 -22.70
CA THR A 333 9.20 18.91 -22.42
C THR A 333 8.85 20.26 -21.80
N VAL A 334 7.59 20.73 -21.94
CA VAL A 334 7.19 22.09 -21.53
C VAL A 334 7.18 22.25 -20.00
N ALA A 335 6.60 21.28 -19.28
CA ALA A 335 6.47 21.36 -17.82
C ALA A 335 6.39 19.98 -17.18
N PRO A 336 7.43 19.13 -17.28
CA PRO A 336 7.38 17.75 -16.79
C PRO A 336 7.05 17.65 -15.30
N ALA A 337 7.51 18.59 -14.47
CA ALA A 337 7.19 18.66 -13.05
C ALA A 337 5.68 18.91 -12.80
N LEU A 338 5.07 19.81 -13.57
CA LEU A 338 3.64 20.09 -13.47
C LEU A 338 2.82 18.87 -13.84
N TRP A 339 3.18 18.18 -14.92
CA TRP A 339 2.49 16.97 -15.36
C TRP A 339 2.61 15.84 -14.33
N ALA A 340 3.80 15.66 -13.74
CA ALA A 340 4.02 14.66 -12.67
C ALA A 340 3.18 14.98 -11.42
N ILE A 341 3.09 16.23 -10.99
CA ILE A 341 2.28 16.64 -9.82
C ILE A 341 0.79 16.45 -10.12
N ILE A 342 0.31 16.90 -11.28
CA ILE A 342 -1.11 16.77 -11.65
C ILE A 342 -1.49 15.28 -11.76
N TYR A 343 -0.64 14.46 -12.38
CA TYR A 343 -0.84 13.02 -12.40
C TYR A 343 -0.86 12.43 -10.97
N GLY A 344 0.02 12.92 -10.08
CA GLY A 344 0.08 12.50 -8.67
C GLY A 344 -1.21 12.75 -7.87
N LEU A 345 -2.04 13.73 -8.29
CA LEU A 345 -3.36 13.97 -7.67
C LEU A 345 -4.35 12.82 -7.90
N THR A 346 -4.08 11.88 -8.81
CA THR A 346 -4.84 10.61 -8.90
C THR A 346 -4.78 9.81 -7.60
N ALA A 347 -3.80 10.07 -6.73
CA ALA A 347 -3.71 9.50 -5.39
C ALA A 347 -4.93 9.77 -4.51
N ILE A 348 -5.79 10.76 -4.84
CA ILE A 348 -7.11 10.97 -4.25
C ILE A 348 -7.96 9.69 -4.28
N LEU A 349 -7.85 8.88 -5.33
CA LEU A 349 -8.67 7.68 -5.54
C LEU A 349 -8.43 6.61 -4.46
N PHE A 350 -7.23 6.54 -3.88
CA PHE A 350 -6.91 5.53 -2.88
C PHE A 350 -7.65 5.76 -1.54
N PRO A 351 -7.48 6.89 -0.83
CA PRO A 351 -8.23 7.16 0.38
C PRO A 351 -9.75 7.27 0.11
N LEU A 352 -10.16 7.76 -1.07
CA LEU A 352 -11.57 7.75 -1.47
C LEU A 352 -12.13 6.33 -1.47
N SER A 353 -11.45 5.38 -2.08
CA SER A 353 -11.87 3.98 -2.11
C SER A 353 -11.96 3.39 -0.70
N LEU A 354 -10.95 3.61 0.15
CA LEU A 354 -10.94 3.07 1.51
C LEU A 354 -12.09 3.61 2.38
N VAL A 355 -12.36 4.92 2.28
CA VAL A 355 -13.52 5.51 2.99
C VAL A 355 -14.83 4.91 2.49
N LEU A 356 -14.98 4.71 1.17
CA LEU A 356 -16.18 4.09 0.62
C LEU A 356 -16.38 2.66 1.12
N LEU A 357 -15.32 1.86 1.29
CA LEU A 357 -15.45 0.52 1.85
C LEU A 357 -16.08 0.52 3.25
N SER A 358 -15.74 1.52 4.07
CA SER A 358 -16.30 1.65 5.42
C SER A 358 -17.75 2.13 5.43
N ILE A 359 -18.10 3.12 4.59
CA ILE A 359 -19.44 3.76 4.62
C ILE A 359 -20.47 3.08 3.71
N ARG A 360 -20.08 2.10 2.88
CA ARG A 360 -20.96 1.33 1.98
C ARG A 360 -21.36 -0.02 2.54
N ALA A 361 -21.05 -0.31 3.79
CA ALA A 361 -21.49 -1.49 4.52
C ALA A 361 -22.16 -1.04 5.84
N ARG A 362 -23.26 -1.68 6.23
CA ARG A 362 -23.98 -1.39 7.50
C ARG A 362 -23.34 -2.12 8.69
N THR A 363 -22.74 -3.28 8.46
CA THR A 363 -22.18 -4.11 9.53
C THR A 363 -20.64 -4.26 9.38
N PRO A 364 -19.92 -4.45 10.48
CA PRO A 364 -18.47 -4.73 10.42
C PRO A 364 -18.15 -5.97 9.57
N GLU A 365 -18.96 -7.03 9.65
CA GLU A 365 -18.79 -8.25 8.83
C GLU A 365 -18.90 -7.95 7.34
N SER A 366 -19.91 -7.17 6.95
CA SER A 366 -20.13 -6.73 5.58
C SER A 366 -18.97 -5.85 5.08
N ALA A 367 -18.47 -4.95 5.93
CA ALA A 367 -17.34 -4.08 5.60
C ALA A 367 -16.06 -4.89 5.35
N VAL A 368 -15.80 -5.90 6.18
CA VAL A 368 -14.67 -6.83 6.02
C VAL A 368 -14.78 -7.61 4.71
N ALA A 369 -15.96 -8.20 4.44
CA ALA A 369 -16.20 -8.95 3.21
C ALA A 369 -16.07 -8.07 1.96
N LEU A 370 -16.67 -6.87 1.98
CA LEU A 370 -16.60 -5.90 0.89
C LEU A 370 -15.16 -5.47 0.61
N SER A 371 -14.39 -5.18 1.64
CA SER A 371 -13.02 -4.73 1.51
C SER A 371 -12.12 -5.86 0.97
N GLY A 372 -12.27 -7.10 1.46
CA GLY A 372 -11.58 -8.26 0.92
C GLY A 372 -11.87 -8.48 -0.57
N PHE A 373 -13.16 -8.42 -0.95
CA PHE A 373 -13.59 -8.53 -2.35
C PHE A 373 -12.97 -7.43 -3.23
N VAL A 374 -13.12 -6.17 -2.83
CA VAL A 374 -12.69 -5.00 -3.60
C VAL A 374 -11.17 -4.95 -3.75
N GLN A 375 -10.43 -5.21 -2.67
CA GLN A 375 -8.97 -5.17 -2.74
C GLN A 375 -8.41 -6.35 -3.53
N SER A 376 -8.95 -7.57 -3.38
CA SER A 376 -8.48 -8.72 -4.14
C SER A 376 -8.67 -8.53 -5.65
N ILE A 377 -9.85 -8.11 -6.07
CA ILE A 377 -10.14 -7.84 -7.49
C ILE A 377 -9.35 -6.63 -7.98
N GLY A 378 -9.34 -5.54 -7.20
CA GLY A 378 -8.67 -4.31 -7.60
C GLY A 378 -7.16 -4.46 -7.74
N TYR A 379 -6.50 -5.17 -6.83
CA TYR A 379 -5.07 -5.49 -6.99
C TYR A 379 -4.83 -6.46 -8.14
N GLY A 380 -5.72 -7.42 -8.37
CA GLY A 380 -5.66 -8.30 -9.54
C GLY A 380 -5.72 -7.52 -10.86
N ILE A 381 -6.62 -6.54 -10.97
CA ILE A 381 -6.69 -5.64 -12.12
C ILE A 381 -5.38 -4.83 -12.24
N ALA A 382 -4.94 -4.21 -11.16
CA ALA A 382 -3.76 -3.34 -11.16
C ALA A 382 -2.47 -4.10 -11.53
N ALA A 383 -2.37 -5.37 -11.20
CA ALA A 383 -1.20 -6.20 -11.50
C ALA A 383 -0.95 -6.40 -13.01
N VAL A 384 -2.00 -6.35 -13.81
CA VAL A 384 -1.90 -6.54 -15.28
C VAL A 384 -1.21 -5.35 -15.96
N PHE A 385 -1.46 -4.12 -15.48
CA PHE A 385 -1.10 -2.92 -16.23
C PHE A 385 0.41 -2.64 -16.30
N PRO A 386 1.23 -2.75 -15.23
CA PRO A 386 2.66 -2.54 -15.38
C PRO A 386 3.31 -3.44 -16.44
N LEU A 387 2.88 -4.71 -16.49
CA LEU A 387 3.33 -5.65 -17.51
C LEU A 387 2.81 -5.29 -18.90
N LEU A 388 1.51 -4.97 -19.01
CA LEU A 388 0.89 -4.57 -20.28
C LEU A 388 1.57 -3.33 -20.87
N ILE A 389 1.86 -2.31 -20.05
CA ILE A 389 2.56 -1.10 -20.46
C ILE A 389 3.97 -1.41 -20.96
N GLY A 390 4.71 -2.29 -20.26
CA GLY A 390 6.02 -2.75 -20.69
C GLY A 390 5.98 -3.46 -22.04
N LEU A 391 5.05 -4.38 -22.23
CA LEU A 391 4.84 -5.12 -23.47
C LEU A 391 4.46 -4.18 -24.64
N LEU A 392 3.54 -3.25 -24.38
CA LEU A 392 3.14 -2.26 -25.40
C LEU A 392 4.31 -1.34 -25.77
N HIS A 393 5.11 -0.91 -24.81
CA HIS A 393 6.30 -0.12 -25.09
C HIS A 393 7.33 -0.90 -25.92
N GLU A 394 7.59 -2.16 -25.56
CA GLU A 394 8.53 -3.02 -26.29
C GLU A 394 8.07 -3.28 -27.73
N THR A 395 6.78 -3.54 -27.95
CA THR A 395 6.24 -3.86 -29.27
C THR A 395 6.06 -2.65 -30.18
N THR A 396 5.75 -1.47 -29.61
CA THR A 396 5.51 -0.24 -30.39
C THR A 396 6.73 0.68 -30.51
N GLY A 397 7.75 0.48 -29.68
CA GLY A 397 8.92 1.38 -29.59
C GLY A 397 8.57 2.81 -29.15
N SER A 398 7.38 3.02 -28.58
CA SER A 398 6.82 4.35 -28.28
C SER A 398 6.04 4.37 -26.98
N TRP A 399 6.00 5.51 -26.32
CA TRP A 399 5.17 5.76 -25.13
C TRP A 399 3.74 6.22 -25.44
N GLN A 400 3.41 6.51 -26.71
CA GLN A 400 2.09 7.01 -27.10
C GLN A 400 0.97 6.01 -26.77
N VAL A 401 1.10 4.76 -27.23
CA VAL A 401 0.10 3.72 -26.99
C VAL A 401 -0.01 3.38 -25.50
N PRO A 402 1.08 3.13 -24.74
CA PRO A 402 1.04 2.97 -23.31
C PRO A 402 0.29 4.07 -22.58
N LEU A 403 0.60 5.34 -22.85
CA LEU A 403 -0.05 6.50 -22.21
C LEU A 403 -1.55 6.57 -22.54
N MET A 404 -1.94 6.33 -23.80
CA MET A 404 -3.35 6.29 -24.21
C MET A 404 -4.12 5.18 -23.48
N VAL A 405 -3.52 4.00 -23.26
CA VAL A 405 -4.13 2.91 -22.49
C VAL A 405 -4.36 3.33 -21.06
N VAL A 406 -3.40 3.96 -20.39
CA VAL A 406 -3.55 4.43 -18.99
C VAL A 406 -4.62 5.52 -18.89
N ILE A 407 -4.67 6.46 -19.85
CA ILE A 407 -5.75 7.46 -19.94
C ILE A 407 -7.10 6.74 -20.15
N GLY A 408 -7.15 5.75 -21.01
CA GLY A 408 -8.35 4.94 -21.26
C GLY A 408 -8.89 4.28 -20.00
N VAL A 409 -8.03 3.75 -19.13
CA VAL A 409 -8.42 3.16 -17.82
C VAL A 409 -9.15 4.19 -16.95
N LEU A 410 -8.63 5.43 -16.89
CA LEU A 410 -9.27 6.51 -16.14
C LEU A 410 -10.67 6.83 -16.70
N VAL A 411 -10.78 6.99 -18.01
CA VAL A 411 -12.05 7.32 -18.67
C VAL A 411 -13.07 6.20 -18.52
N VAL A 412 -12.66 4.95 -18.73
CA VAL A 412 -13.53 3.76 -18.58
C VAL A 412 -13.98 3.56 -17.13
N SER A 413 -13.24 4.04 -16.15
CA SER A 413 -13.63 3.97 -14.74
C SER A 413 -14.74 4.97 -14.34
N ILE A 414 -15.08 5.96 -15.20
CA ILE A 414 -16.06 7.02 -14.85
C ILE A 414 -17.43 6.44 -14.47
N PRO A 415 -18.06 5.54 -15.23
CA PRO A 415 -19.33 4.96 -14.83
C PRO A 415 -19.28 4.26 -13.47
N ALA A 416 -18.19 3.53 -13.20
CA ALA A 416 -17.98 2.86 -11.92
C ALA A 416 -17.88 3.86 -10.75
N GLY A 417 -17.12 4.95 -10.92
CA GLY A 417 -17.00 6.00 -9.91
C GLY A 417 -18.35 6.71 -9.63
N LEU A 418 -19.17 6.92 -10.66
CA LEU A 418 -20.51 7.49 -10.49
C LEU A 418 -21.46 6.54 -9.75
N VAL A 419 -21.35 5.22 -9.97
CA VAL A 419 -22.10 4.20 -9.21
C VAL A 419 -21.61 4.13 -7.77
N ALA A 420 -20.30 4.05 -7.53
CA ALA A 420 -19.69 4.04 -6.20
C ALA A 420 -20.04 5.29 -5.37
N GLY A 421 -20.23 6.43 -6.04
CA GLY A 421 -20.68 7.69 -5.44
C GLY A 421 -22.16 7.75 -5.05
N ARG A 422 -22.98 6.73 -5.35
CA ARG A 422 -24.38 6.68 -4.89
C ARG A 422 -24.43 6.42 -3.38
N ARG A 423 -25.36 7.06 -2.68
CA ARG A 423 -25.56 6.92 -1.23
C ARG A 423 -26.36 5.66 -0.88
N ARG A 424 -25.82 4.48 -1.23
CA ARG A 424 -26.44 3.19 -0.93
C ARG A 424 -25.39 2.26 -0.36
N THR A 425 -25.79 1.42 0.61
CA THR A 425 -24.96 0.33 1.12
C THR A 425 -25.14 -0.92 0.26
N ILE A 426 -24.29 -1.91 0.43
CA ILE A 426 -24.42 -3.20 -0.23
C ILE A 426 -25.70 -3.93 0.22
N GLU A 427 -26.08 -3.73 1.47
CA GLU A 427 -27.33 -4.27 2.03
C GLU A 427 -28.55 -3.62 1.37
N ASP A 428 -28.56 -2.27 1.22
CA ASP A 428 -29.66 -1.55 0.52
C ASP A 428 -29.81 -2.06 -0.92
N GLU A 429 -28.69 -2.28 -1.60
CA GLU A 429 -28.70 -2.76 -2.99
C GLU A 429 -29.22 -4.19 -3.11
N TRP A 430 -28.85 -5.05 -2.18
CA TRP A 430 -29.35 -6.43 -2.13
C TRP A 430 -30.85 -6.46 -1.83
N GLU A 431 -31.26 -5.76 -0.76
CA GLU A 431 -32.65 -5.72 -0.32
C GLU A 431 -33.59 -5.22 -1.39
N ALA A 432 -33.15 -4.24 -2.18
CA ALA A 432 -33.92 -3.71 -3.31
C ALA A 432 -34.17 -4.72 -4.45
N ARG A 433 -33.37 -5.79 -4.54
CA ARG A 433 -33.43 -6.76 -5.65
C ARG A 433 -33.85 -8.17 -5.23
N HIS A 434 -33.50 -8.59 -4.02
CA HIS A 434 -33.57 -9.98 -3.60
C HIS A 434 -34.33 -10.17 -2.26
N GLY A 435 -34.80 -9.09 -1.62
CA GLY A 435 -35.40 -9.17 -0.29
C GLY A 435 -34.36 -9.06 0.82
N ARG A 436 -34.71 -9.48 2.06
CA ARG A 436 -33.87 -9.27 3.26
C ARG A 436 -32.42 -9.76 3.10
N TRP A 437 -31.53 -8.92 3.61
CA TRP A 437 -30.07 -9.19 3.67
C TRP A 437 -29.74 -10.45 4.46
#